data_156407ef74c8fecf653dc9cc7694d431
#
_entry.id   156407ef74c8fecf653dc9cc7694d431
#
_cell.length_a   1.000
_cell.length_b   1.000
_cell.length_c   1.000
_cell.angle_alpha   90.00
_cell.angle_beta   90.00
_cell.angle_gamma   90.00
#
_symmetry.space_group_name_H-M   'P 1'
#
loop_
_entity.id
_entity.type
_entity.pdbx_description
1 polymer ?
#
loop_
_entity_poly.entity_id
_entity_poly.type
_entity_poly.pdbx_seq_one_letter_code
_entity_poly.pdbx_strand_id
1 'polypeptide(L)'
;MNAPTPGRQAAKSFNDKALRLCAGVLFVLSALLQLAAAQSTQPLAGRAVYVGDELLKDYDPLPALITRQTRIDQPKFPVIDIHCHWSIDRDPQALLAAMDRLGIRTAVNLSGGHGEELKAMLAKFTAAAPQRLLIFANIDFGRIDEPDFAQRAVAELEQAKRLGARGLKIFKSLGLSIRDKSGQLVPIDDPRLDPIWQACARLHWPVLIHSGDPIAFFQPVDRHNERWMQLRRHPDWSFFGPQFPSYAQVMAQHCRMIARHRDTVFISAHLANSGEDLATLSRWLEELPNLYVDLAGRVAELGRQPYSARRFLIRFQDRVLFGTDRYPGRPDQPRERIYYRFLETDDEYFNYYEHPFPPEGDWRIYGVFLPDDVLRKIYHDNAERALAGLMPRQTGDGR
;
A
#
# COMPACT_ATOMS: atom_id res chain seq x y z
N MET A 1 61.91 28.87 80.32
CA MET A 1 61.13 27.64 80.15
C MET A 1 60.11 27.87 79.07
N ASN A 2 60.40 27.49 77.87
CA ASN A 2 59.50 27.72 76.69
C ASN A 2 58.78 26.46 76.40
N ALA A 3 57.44 26.47 76.43
CA ALA A 3 56.58 25.39 76.00
C ALA A 3 56.45 25.39 74.45
N PRO A 4 56.45 24.26 73.76
CA PRO A 4 56.32 24.27 72.33
C PRO A 4 54.86 24.38 71.86
N THR A 5 54.65 25.18 70.87
CA THR A 5 53.36 25.46 70.16
C THR A 5 52.80 24.24 69.47
N PRO A 6 51.46 23.94 69.49
CA PRO A 6 50.82 22.74 68.95
C PRO A 6 50.54 22.79 67.46
N GLY A 7 51.17 23.63 66.65
CA GLY A 7 50.76 23.86 65.25
C GLY A 7 51.46 23.01 64.18
N ARG A 8 52.60 22.32 64.47
CA ARG A 8 53.39 21.64 63.45
C ARG A 8 53.10 20.17 63.23
N GLN A 9 52.43 19.51 64.19
CA GLN A 9 52.10 18.05 63.96
C GLN A 9 50.79 17.83 63.25
N ALA A 10 49.78 18.74 63.34
CA ALA A 10 48.52 18.63 62.64
C ALA A 10 48.68 18.88 61.13
N ALA A 11 49.57 19.78 60.73
CA ALA A 11 49.81 20.08 59.32
C ALA A 11 50.52 18.93 58.58
N LYS A 12 51.42 18.18 59.22
CA LYS A 12 52.06 17.00 58.57
C LYS A 12 51.12 15.83 58.41
N SER A 13 50.19 15.57 59.30
CA SER A 13 49.20 14.48 59.20
C SER A 13 48.13 14.76 58.17
N PHE A 14 47.77 16.01 57.90
CA PHE A 14 46.82 16.38 56.88
C PHE A 14 47.39 16.26 55.46
N ASN A 15 48.65 16.63 55.28
CA ASN A 15 49.32 16.54 54.03
C ASN A 15 49.61 15.05 53.60
N ASP A 16 49.95 14.16 54.50
CA ASP A 16 50.14 12.76 54.25
C ASP A 16 48.86 12.00 53.90
N LYS A 17 47.72 12.36 54.50
CA LYS A 17 46.41 11.80 54.12
C LYS A 17 45.95 12.30 52.76
N ALA A 18 46.15 13.57 52.45
CA ALA A 18 45.82 14.15 51.17
C ALA A 18 46.71 13.55 50.02
N LEU A 19 48.00 13.36 50.28
CA LEU A 19 48.90 12.72 49.32
C LEU A 19 48.55 11.24 49.05
N ARG A 20 48.15 10.49 50.07
CA ARG A 20 47.68 9.09 49.91
C ARG A 20 46.37 8.98 49.20
N LEU A 21 45.40 9.94 49.41
CA LEU A 21 44.17 9.99 48.68
C LEU A 21 44.38 10.32 47.19
N CYS A 22 45.22 11.31 46.90
CA CYS A 22 45.57 11.66 45.52
C CYS A 22 46.33 10.54 44.82
N ALA A 23 47.24 9.83 45.48
CA ALA A 23 47.96 8.68 44.91
C ALA A 23 47.01 7.50 44.65
N GLY A 24 46.05 7.25 45.55
CA GLY A 24 45.01 6.22 45.35
C GLY A 24 44.04 6.53 44.19
N VAL A 25 43.63 7.78 44.08
CA VAL A 25 42.76 8.21 42.95
C VAL A 25 43.49 8.19 41.62
N LEU A 26 44.77 8.57 41.58
CA LEU A 26 45.60 8.48 40.40
C LEU A 26 45.87 7.02 39.97
N PHE A 27 46.01 6.11 40.92
CA PHE A 27 46.22 4.69 40.65
C PHE A 27 44.93 4.02 40.13
N VAL A 28 43.75 4.38 40.68
CA VAL A 28 42.46 3.90 40.19
C VAL A 28 42.13 4.49 38.83
N LEU A 29 42.41 5.76 38.58
CA LEU A 29 42.26 6.39 37.27
C LEU A 29 43.21 5.80 36.22
N SER A 30 44.48 5.51 36.59
CA SER A 30 45.42 4.86 35.67
C SER A 30 45.03 3.42 35.38
N ALA A 31 44.51 2.68 36.37
CA ALA A 31 43.98 1.32 36.15
C ALA A 31 42.72 1.29 35.29
N LEU A 32 41.80 2.27 35.49
CA LEU A 32 40.63 2.41 34.64
C LEU A 32 40.98 2.86 33.22
N LEU A 33 41.94 3.74 33.05
CA LEU A 33 42.47 4.10 31.73
C LEU A 33 43.21 2.96 31.06
N GLN A 34 43.93 2.12 31.81
CA GLN A 34 44.57 0.92 31.26
C GLN A 34 43.57 -0.19 30.91
N LEU A 35 42.47 -0.36 31.67
CA LEU A 35 41.34 -1.23 31.28
C LEU A 35 40.60 -0.70 30.05
N ALA A 36 40.38 0.62 29.98
CA ALA A 36 39.77 1.23 28.79
C ALA A 36 40.68 1.15 27.56
N ALA A 37 41.98 1.32 27.74
CA ALA A 37 42.97 1.16 26.67
C ALA A 37 43.14 -0.31 26.25
N ALA A 38 43.00 -1.26 27.17
CA ALA A 38 43.08 -2.69 26.88
C ALA A 38 41.80 -3.17 26.12
N GLN A 39 40.69 -2.47 26.24
CA GLN A 39 39.49 -2.72 25.43
C GLN A 39 39.52 -2.06 24.05
N SER A 40 40.41 -1.09 23.81
CA SER A 40 40.51 -0.35 22.55
C SER A 40 41.64 -0.77 21.64
N THR A 41 42.45 -1.78 21.99
CA THR A 41 43.61 -2.25 21.18
C THR A 41 43.51 -3.71 20.76
N GLN A 42 42.29 -4.19 20.47
CA GLN A 42 42.22 -5.32 19.53
C GLN A 42 42.20 -4.76 18.12
N PRO A 43 43.11 -5.19 17.26
CA PRO A 43 43.05 -4.79 15.86
C PRO A 43 41.75 -5.29 15.28
N LEU A 44 40.99 -4.42 14.66
CA LEU A 44 39.92 -4.74 13.73
C LEU A 44 40.55 -5.39 12.46
N ALA A 45 41.33 -6.45 12.64
CA ALA A 45 41.88 -7.24 11.60
C ALA A 45 41.26 -8.63 11.62
N GLY A 46 40.23 -8.78 10.79
CA GLY A 46 39.89 -10.02 10.14
C GLY A 46 39.39 -11.15 11.04
N ARG A 47 38.15 -11.18 11.23
CA ARG A 47 37.14 -12.25 11.23
C ARG A 47 35.98 -11.79 12.07
N ALA A 48 34.89 -11.53 11.41
CA ALA A 48 33.58 -11.61 12.09
C ALA A 48 33.55 -12.99 12.77
N VAL A 49 33.59 -13.02 14.10
CA VAL A 49 33.35 -14.27 14.86
C VAL A 49 31.86 -14.49 14.76
N TYR A 50 31.45 -15.31 13.79
CA TYR A 50 30.09 -15.83 13.76
C TYR A 50 29.93 -16.76 14.97
N VAL A 51 29.06 -16.38 15.88
CA VAL A 51 28.68 -17.19 17.02
C VAL A 51 27.42 -17.94 16.62
N GLY A 52 27.55 -19.04 15.91
CA GLY A 52 26.45 -19.88 15.45
C GLY A 52 26.50 -20.15 13.94
N ASP A 53 25.75 -21.15 13.52
CA ASP A 53 25.63 -21.59 12.12
C ASP A 53 24.29 -21.12 11.50
N GLU A 54 23.75 -19.97 11.96
CA GLU A 54 22.51 -19.41 11.39
C GLU A 54 22.72 -19.09 9.92
N LEU A 55 21.84 -19.65 9.10
CA LEU A 55 21.80 -19.31 7.70
C LEU A 55 21.17 -17.92 7.53
N LEU A 56 21.66 -17.14 6.56
CA LEU A 56 21.12 -15.81 6.27
C LEU A 56 19.59 -15.82 6.03
N LYS A 57 19.06 -16.93 5.49
CA LYS A 57 17.60 -17.12 5.28
C LYS A 57 16.80 -17.27 6.58
N ASP A 58 17.45 -17.65 7.67
CA ASP A 58 16.85 -17.88 8.99
C ASP A 58 17.15 -16.73 9.96
N TYR A 59 17.96 -15.75 9.51
CA TYR A 59 18.33 -14.57 10.28
C TYR A 59 17.17 -13.59 10.33
N ASP A 60 16.56 -13.45 11.52
CA ASP A 60 15.41 -12.55 11.79
C ASP A 60 15.71 -11.69 13.04
N PRO A 61 16.53 -10.63 12.90
CA PRO A 61 16.96 -9.83 14.02
C PRO A 61 15.78 -9.03 14.61
N LEU A 62 15.62 -9.09 15.92
CA LEU A 62 14.72 -8.22 16.63
C LEU A 62 15.29 -6.81 16.69
N PRO A 63 14.56 -5.78 16.28
CA PRO A 63 15.05 -4.41 16.34
C PRO A 63 15.23 -3.96 17.80
N ALA A 64 16.38 -3.34 18.08
CA ALA A 64 16.64 -2.71 19.38
C ALA A 64 16.00 -1.33 19.53
N LEU A 65 15.40 -0.79 18.49
CA LEU A 65 14.70 0.49 18.52
C LEU A 65 13.45 0.42 19.43
N ILE A 66 13.35 1.40 20.32
CA ILE A 66 12.14 1.61 21.14
C ILE A 66 11.37 2.77 20.52
N THR A 67 10.36 2.44 19.73
CA THR A 67 9.50 3.41 19.05
C THR A 67 8.08 3.33 19.59
N ARG A 68 7.28 4.38 19.32
CA ARG A 68 5.86 4.37 19.65
C ARG A 68 5.17 3.23 18.90
N GLN A 69 4.30 2.51 19.62
CA GLN A 69 3.51 1.42 19.08
C GLN A 69 2.03 1.74 19.28
N THR A 70 1.49 2.59 18.40
CA THR A 70 0.08 2.98 18.46
C THR A 70 -0.80 1.88 17.88
N ARG A 71 -1.80 1.48 18.66
CA ARG A 71 -2.84 0.57 18.19
C ARG A 71 -4.08 1.37 17.83
N ILE A 72 -4.53 1.21 16.58
CA ILE A 72 -5.77 1.82 16.10
C ILE A 72 -6.72 0.69 15.75
N ASP A 73 -7.75 0.50 16.58
CA ASP A 73 -8.76 -0.53 16.38
C ASP A 73 -9.89 -0.05 15.46
N GLN A 74 -10.13 1.27 15.43
CA GLN A 74 -11.11 1.91 14.55
C GLN A 74 -10.54 3.19 13.95
N PRO A 75 -10.86 3.50 12.69
CA PRO A 75 -10.40 4.71 12.02
C PRO A 75 -11.07 5.95 12.63
N LYS A 76 -10.40 7.09 12.51
CA LYS A 76 -10.89 8.38 13.00
C LYS A 76 -12.18 8.85 12.34
N PHE A 77 -12.41 8.42 11.10
CA PHE A 77 -13.64 8.71 10.30
C PHE A 77 -14.16 7.42 9.69
N PRO A 78 -15.47 7.33 9.39
CA PRO A 78 -16.03 6.18 8.68
C PRO A 78 -15.31 5.95 7.35
N VAL A 79 -15.06 4.69 7.02
CA VAL A 79 -14.30 4.31 5.82
C VAL A 79 -15.22 3.73 4.75
N ILE A 80 -14.99 4.10 3.50
CA ILE A 80 -15.46 3.38 2.31
C ILE A 80 -14.26 2.67 1.71
N ASP A 81 -14.24 1.33 1.79
CA ASP A 81 -13.24 0.52 1.12
C ASP A 81 -13.69 0.26 -0.32
N ILE A 82 -13.09 1.02 -1.27
CA ILE A 82 -13.46 0.95 -2.69
C ILE A 82 -12.88 -0.28 -3.39
N HIS A 83 -11.97 -1.02 -2.76
CA HIS A 83 -11.24 -2.11 -3.38
C HIS A 83 -11.25 -3.36 -2.50
N CYS A 84 -12.33 -4.11 -2.59
CA CYS A 84 -12.48 -5.40 -1.91
C CYS A 84 -12.71 -6.54 -2.89
N HIS A 85 -12.42 -7.76 -2.42
CA HIS A 85 -12.67 -9.00 -3.16
C HIS A 85 -13.24 -10.07 -2.26
N TRP A 86 -14.46 -10.54 -2.55
CA TRP A 86 -15.05 -11.71 -1.91
C TRP A 86 -15.87 -12.54 -2.89
N SER A 87 -15.97 -13.84 -2.63
CA SER A 87 -16.73 -14.80 -3.42
C SER A 87 -18.18 -14.89 -2.96
N ILE A 88 -19.01 -15.55 -3.79
CA ILE A 88 -20.43 -15.79 -3.51
C ILE A 88 -20.62 -16.60 -2.20
N ASP A 89 -19.65 -17.40 -1.79
CA ASP A 89 -19.74 -18.26 -0.59
C ASP A 89 -19.66 -17.50 0.74
N ARG A 90 -19.24 -16.22 0.71
CA ARG A 90 -19.16 -15.42 1.94
C ARG A 90 -20.56 -15.16 2.53
N ASP A 91 -20.61 -15.14 3.85
CA ASP A 91 -21.80 -14.75 4.58
C ASP A 91 -21.86 -13.21 4.68
N PRO A 92 -22.95 -12.58 4.17
CA PRO A 92 -23.13 -11.14 4.27
C PRO A 92 -23.15 -10.62 5.72
N GLN A 93 -23.72 -11.37 6.66
CA GLN A 93 -23.81 -10.96 8.07
C GLN A 93 -22.43 -10.97 8.73
N ALA A 94 -21.60 -11.97 8.42
CA ALA A 94 -20.21 -12.02 8.89
C ALA A 94 -19.37 -10.87 8.35
N LEU A 95 -19.55 -10.49 7.08
CA LEU A 95 -18.90 -9.32 6.48
C LEU A 95 -19.33 -8.02 7.17
N LEU A 96 -20.64 -7.82 7.36
CA LEU A 96 -21.18 -6.63 8.05
C LEU A 96 -20.65 -6.52 9.48
N ALA A 97 -20.63 -7.63 10.23
CA ALA A 97 -20.11 -7.63 11.58
C ALA A 97 -18.59 -7.31 11.61
N ALA A 98 -17.84 -7.75 10.61
CA ALA A 98 -16.42 -7.39 10.46
C ALA A 98 -16.25 -5.91 10.12
N MET A 99 -17.04 -5.39 9.19
CA MET A 99 -17.04 -3.97 8.84
C MET A 99 -17.36 -3.07 10.04
N ASP A 100 -18.33 -3.44 10.87
CA ASP A 100 -18.68 -2.69 12.09
C ASP A 100 -17.50 -2.64 13.08
N ARG A 101 -16.82 -3.76 13.28
CA ARG A 101 -15.62 -3.82 14.14
C ARG A 101 -14.45 -3.00 13.62
N LEU A 102 -14.37 -2.79 12.30
CA LEU A 102 -13.27 -2.10 11.62
C LEU A 102 -13.60 -0.66 11.25
N GLY A 103 -14.80 -0.15 11.56
CA GLY A 103 -15.24 1.19 11.17
C GLY A 103 -15.45 1.38 9.66
N ILE A 104 -15.66 0.27 8.92
CA ILE A 104 -15.94 0.30 7.48
C ILE A 104 -17.44 0.51 7.28
N ARG A 105 -17.81 1.66 6.76
CA ARG A 105 -19.22 1.98 6.45
C ARG A 105 -19.71 1.24 5.21
N THR A 106 -18.89 1.22 4.17
CA THR A 106 -19.22 0.62 2.86
C THR A 106 -18.00 -0.13 2.32
N ALA A 107 -18.23 -1.31 1.78
CA ALA A 107 -17.23 -2.10 1.06
C ALA A 107 -17.70 -2.38 -0.36
N VAL A 108 -16.81 -2.24 -1.34
CA VAL A 108 -17.10 -2.44 -2.76
C VAL A 108 -16.39 -3.71 -3.23
N ASN A 109 -17.19 -4.73 -3.57
CA ASN A 109 -16.66 -5.96 -4.16
C ASN A 109 -16.37 -5.76 -5.65
N LEU A 110 -15.14 -5.97 -6.04
CA LEU A 110 -14.67 -5.88 -7.42
C LEU A 110 -14.72 -7.22 -8.17
N SER A 111 -15.04 -8.30 -7.47
CA SER A 111 -15.23 -9.65 -8.02
C SER A 111 -16.72 -9.96 -8.18
N GLY A 112 -17.47 -9.06 -8.81
CA GLY A 112 -18.91 -9.23 -9.00
C GLY A 112 -19.28 -10.22 -10.10
N GLY A 113 -18.36 -10.50 -11.02
CA GLY A 113 -18.63 -11.31 -12.19
C GLY A 113 -19.45 -10.59 -13.26
N HIS A 114 -20.00 -11.34 -14.19
CA HIS A 114 -20.87 -10.90 -15.26
C HIS A 114 -22.06 -11.87 -15.43
N GLY A 115 -23.07 -11.52 -16.22
CA GLY A 115 -24.21 -12.40 -16.53
C GLY A 115 -24.93 -12.92 -15.26
N GLU A 116 -25.10 -14.24 -15.18
CA GLU A 116 -25.81 -14.88 -14.05
C GLU A 116 -24.99 -14.83 -12.74
N GLU A 117 -23.68 -14.85 -12.81
CA GLU A 117 -22.81 -14.71 -11.63
C GLU A 117 -23.06 -13.35 -10.94
N LEU A 118 -23.06 -12.26 -11.75
CA LEU A 118 -23.34 -10.93 -11.23
C LEU A 118 -24.73 -10.83 -10.61
N LYS A 119 -25.74 -11.42 -11.25
CA LYS A 119 -27.10 -11.44 -10.69
C LYS A 119 -27.15 -12.12 -9.33
N ALA A 120 -26.49 -13.27 -9.19
CA ALA A 120 -26.40 -13.99 -7.92
C ALA A 120 -25.69 -13.16 -6.84
N MET A 121 -24.57 -12.51 -7.18
CA MET A 121 -23.83 -11.63 -6.28
C MET A 121 -24.71 -10.45 -5.80
N LEU A 122 -25.40 -9.79 -6.70
CA LEU A 122 -26.28 -8.67 -6.37
C LEU A 122 -27.47 -9.13 -5.50
N ALA A 123 -28.10 -10.26 -5.85
CA ALA A 123 -29.21 -10.81 -5.10
C ALA A 123 -28.81 -11.19 -3.66
N LYS A 124 -27.60 -11.67 -3.45
CA LYS A 124 -27.11 -12.07 -2.12
C LYS A 124 -26.64 -10.89 -1.29
N PHE A 125 -25.73 -10.07 -1.81
CA PHE A 125 -25.02 -9.07 -1.02
C PHE A 125 -25.69 -7.71 -1.03
N THR A 126 -26.11 -7.21 -2.20
CA THR A 126 -26.77 -5.91 -2.29
C THR A 126 -28.16 -5.97 -1.65
N ALA A 127 -28.90 -7.08 -1.77
CA ALA A 127 -30.18 -7.21 -1.10
C ALA A 127 -30.04 -7.27 0.44
N ALA A 128 -28.95 -7.85 0.95
CA ALA A 128 -28.68 -7.91 2.39
C ALA A 128 -28.37 -6.53 3.00
N ALA A 129 -27.61 -5.68 2.27
CA ALA A 129 -27.21 -4.35 2.73
C ALA A 129 -26.92 -3.40 1.55
N PRO A 130 -27.93 -2.80 0.92
CA PRO A 130 -27.82 -2.13 -0.38
C PRO A 130 -26.92 -0.88 -0.40
N GLN A 131 -26.62 -0.31 0.78
CA GLN A 131 -25.72 0.85 0.91
C GLN A 131 -24.35 0.48 1.49
N ARG A 132 -24.16 -0.76 1.91
CA ARG A 132 -22.97 -1.18 2.61
C ARG A 132 -22.14 -2.22 1.84
N LEU A 133 -22.79 -3.16 1.15
CA LEU A 133 -22.16 -4.21 0.34
C LEU A 133 -22.44 -3.92 -1.14
N LEU A 134 -21.55 -3.17 -1.76
CA LEU A 134 -21.69 -2.76 -3.16
C LEU A 134 -20.94 -3.72 -4.07
N ILE A 135 -21.44 -3.89 -5.30
CA ILE A 135 -20.87 -4.80 -6.29
C ILE A 135 -20.55 -4.03 -7.57
N PHE A 136 -19.35 -4.22 -8.09
CA PHE A 136 -18.96 -3.80 -9.44
C PHE A 136 -19.11 -4.98 -10.40
N ALA A 137 -19.55 -4.69 -11.62
CA ALA A 137 -19.63 -5.65 -12.71
C ALA A 137 -18.23 -5.92 -13.29
N ASN A 138 -18.07 -7.06 -13.99
CA ASN A 138 -16.90 -7.38 -14.80
C ASN A 138 -17.32 -7.59 -16.26
N ILE A 139 -16.33 -7.70 -17.17
CA ILE A 139 -16.54 -7.96 -18.60
C ILE A 139 -16.09 -9.38 -18.94
N ASP A 140 -16.87 -10.07 -19.76
CA ASP A 140 -16.48 -11.32 -20.40
C ASP A 140 -15.60 -11.06 -21.64
N PHE A 141 -14.28 -11.05 -21.43
CA PHE A 141 -13.31 -10.89 -22.53
C PHE A 141 -13.14 -12.15 -23.39
N GLY A 142 -13.70 -13.30 -23.01
CA GLY A 142 -13.68 -14.50 -23.84
C GLY A 142 -14.36 -14.33 -25.21
N ARG A 143 -15.14 -13.26 -25.35
CA ARG A 143 -15.92 -12.92 -26.54
C ARG A 143 -15.36 -11.72 -27.31
N ILE A 144 -14.14 -11.27 -27.02
CA ILE A 144 -13.53 -10.04 -27.59
C ILE A 144 -13.49 -10.02 -29.12
N ASP A 145 -13.45 -11.20 -29.78
CA ASP A 145 -13.38 -11.33 -31.22
C ASP A 145 -14.74 -11.43 -31.92
N GLU A 146 -15.82 -11.44 -31.17
CA GLU A 146 -17.16 -11.46 -31.75
C GLU A 146 -17.51 -10.06 -32.28
N PRO A 147 -18.11 -9.97 -33.49
CA PRO A 147 -18.38 -8.67 -34.12
C PRO A 147 -19.27 -7.73 -33.30
N ASP A 148 -20.13 -8.30 -32.46
CA ASP A 148 -21.03 -7.57 -31.57
C ASP A 148 -20.58 -7.54 -30.11
N PHE A 149 -19.32 -7.88 -29.82
CA PHE A 149 -18.76 -7.89 -28.47
C PHE A 149 -19.04 -6.59 -27.70
N ALA A 150 -18.70 -5.45 -28.30
CA ALA A 150 -18.84 -4.16 -27.62
C ALA A 150 -20.31 -3.82 -27.34
N GLN A 151 -21.22 -4.10 -28.30
CA GLN A 151 -22.64 -3.84 -28.15
C GLN A 151 -23.25 -4.70 -27.04
N ARG A 152 -22.86 -5.98 -26.96
CA ARG A 152 -23.31 -6.87 -25.90
C ARG A 152 -22.77 -6.46 -24.54
N ALA A 153 -21.47 -6.16 -24.45
CA ALA A 153 -20.88 -5.68 -23.21
C ALA A 153 -21.59 -4.43 -22.68
N VAL A 154 -21.91 -3.48 -23.58
CA VAL A 154 -22.67 -2.28 -23.21
C VAL A 154 -24.08 -2.65 -22.70
N ALA A 155 -24.80 -3.53 -23.40
CA ALA A 155 -26.15 -3.96 -22.97
C ALA A 155 -26.13 -4.69 -21.62
N GLU A 156 -25.10 -5.50 -21.37
CA GLU A 156 -24.86 -6.17 -20.07
C GLU A 156 -24.60 -5.15 -18.96
N LEU A 157 -23.79 -4.11 -19.20
CA LEU A 157 -23.55 -3.04 -18.23
C LEU A 157 -24.85 -2.25 -17.90
N GLU A 158 -25.65 -1.95 -18.91
CA GLU A 158 -26.95 -1.30 -18.72
C GLU A 158 -27.91 -2.17 -17.91
N GLN A 159 -27.92 -3.47 -18.17
CA GLN A 159 -28.69 -4.41 -17.36
C GLN A 159 -28.14 -4.49 -15.93
N ALA A 160 -26.83 -4.58 -15.76
CA ALA A 160 -26.17 -4.60 -14.46
C ALA A 160 -26.52 -3.35 -13.62
N LYS A 161 -26.59 -2.18 -14.26
CA LYS A 161 -27.06 -0.92 -13.63
C LYS A 161 -28.48 -1.05 -13.10
N ARG A 162 -29.39 -1.59 -13.91
CA ARG A 162 -30.79 -1.81 -13.50
C ARG A 162 -30.92 -2.79 -12.34
N LEU A 163 -30.00 -3.77 -12.26
CA LEU A 163 -29.97 -4.75 -11.18
C LEU A 163 -29.27 -4.25 -9.89
N GLY A 164 -28.64 -3.07 -9.93
CA GLY A 164 -28.06 -2.44 -8.75
C GLY A 164 -26.53 -2.48 -8.66
N ALA A 165 -25.81 -2.93 -9.70
CA ALA A 165 -24.36 -2.77 -9.75
C ALA A 165 -23.96 -1.28 -9.75
N ARG A 166 -22.78 -0.95 -9.22
CA ARG A 166 -22.38 0.44 -8.90
C ARG A 166 -21.15 0.92 -9.66
N GLY A 167 -20.57 0.12 -10.54
CA GLY A 167 -19.38 0.46 -11.33
C GLY A 167 -18.90 -0.74 -12.13
N LEU A 168 -17.78 -0.55 -12.82
CA LEU A 168 -17.09 -1.57 -13.60
C LEU A 168 -15.71 -1.83 -13.03
N LYS A 169 -15.33 -3.10 -12.88
CA LYS A 169 -13.95 -3.53 -12.60
C LYS A 169 -13.32 -4.19 -13.81
N ILE A 170 -12.13 -3.74 -14.14
CA ILE A 170 -11.23 -4.39 -15.11
C ILE A 170 -10.01 -4.94 -14.36
N PHE A 171 -9.72 -6.21 -14.58
CA PHE A 171 -8.56 -6.89 -14.00
C PHE A 171 -7.31 -6.73 -14.88
N LYS A 172 -6.13 -6.91 -14.28
CA LYS A 172 -4.82 -6.83 -14.97
C LYS A 172 -4.62 -7.83 -16.09
N SER A 173 -5.50 -8.82 -16.20
CA SER A 173 -5.53 -9.75 -17.35
C SER A 173 -5.66 -9.02 -18.69
N LEU A 174 -6.39 -7.89 -18.72
CA LEU A 174 -6.36 -6.98 -19.87
C LEU A 174 -4.97 -6.33 -19.99
N GLY A 175 -4.34 -6.53 -21.13
CA GLY A 175 -2.97 -6.07 -21.39
C GLY A 175 -1.86 -7.05 -20.99
N LEU A 176 -2.16 -8.09 -20.19
CA LEU A 176 -1.15 -9.05 -19.74
C LEU A 176 -1.40 -10.50 -20.13
N SER A 177 -2.67 -10.95 -20.25
CA SER A 177 -2.98 -12.35 -20.55
C SER A 177 -4.14 -12.58 -21.49
N ILE A 178 -5.08 -11.62 -21.61
CA ILE A 178 -6.18 -11.74 -22.56
C ILE A 178 -5.62 -11.66 -23.99
N ARG A 179 -5.95 -12.68 -24.79
CA ARG A 179 -5.52 -12.77 -26.19
C ARG A 179 -6.72 -12.86 -27.10
N ASP A 180 -6.57 -12.28 -28.29
CA ASP A 180 -7.53 -12.45 -29.37
C ASP A 180 -7.32 -13.79 -30.09
N LYS A 181 -8.19 -14.12 -31.04
CA LYS A 181 -8.14 -15.35 -31.83
C LYS A 181 -6.87 -15.52 -32.67
N SER A 182 -6.10 -14.44 -32.90
CA SER A 182 -4.79 -14.50 -33.54
C SER A 182 -3.66 -14.84 -32.58
N GLY A 183 -3.97 -14.95 -31.27
CA GLY A 183 -3.01 -15.16 -30.18
C GLY A 183 -2.31 -13.88 -29.72
N GLN A 184 -2.68 -12.72 -30.23
CA GLN A 184 -2.11 -11.42 -29.83
C GLN A 184 -2.71 -10.96 -28.51
N LEU A 185 -1.90 -10.37 -27.64
CA LEU A 185 -2.40 -9.71 -26.45
C LEU A 185 -3.32 -8.56 -26.81
N VAL A 186 -4.49 -8.50 -26.16
CA VAL A 186 -5.41 -7.37 -26.28
C VAL A 186 -4.85 -6.20 -25.46
N PRO A 187 -4.48 -5.07 -26.10
CA PRO A 187 -3.93 -3.92 -25.37
C PRO A 187 -5.00 -3.22 -24.53
N ILE A 188 -4.58 -2.50 -23.49
CA ILE A 188 -5.50 -1.78 -22.60
C ILE A 188 -6.27 -0.69 -23.38
N ASP A 189 -5.64 -0.07 -24.35
CA ASP A 189 -6.20 0.98 -25.21
C ASP A 189 -6.78 0.46 -26.53
N ASP A 190 -7.17 -0.83 -26.59
CA ASP A 190 -7.80 -1.42 -27.75
C ASP A 190 -9.09 -0.67 -28.11
N PRO A 191 -9.26 -0.19 -29.36
CA PRO A 191 -10.45 0.58 -29.75
C PRO A 191 -11.76 -0.23 -29.68
N ARG A 192 -11.71 -1.57 -29.68
CA ARG A 192 -12.90 -2.41 -29.46
C ARG A 192 -13.54 -2.18 -28.08
N LEU A 193 -12.78 -1.63 -27.13
CA LEU A 193 -13.23 -1.35 -25.76
C LEU A 193 -13.83 0.06 -25.61
N ASP A 194 -13.60 0.97 -26.57
CA ASP A 194 -14.05 2.37 -26.47
C ASP A 194 -15.56 2.52 -26.17
N PRO A 195 -16.48 1.72 -26.76
CA PRO A 195 -17.90 1.82 -26.43
C PRO A 195 -18.23 1.46 -24.96
N ILE A 196 -17.42 0.59 -24.33
CA ILE A 196 -17.57 0.20 -22.93
C ILE A 196 -17.27 1.39 -22.01
N TRP A 197 -16.15 2.07 -22.26
CA TRP A 197 -15.79 3.26 -21.49
C TRP A 197 -16.80 4.38 -21.66
N GLN A 198 -17.28 4.63 -22.87
CA GLN A 198 -18.32 5.59 -23.17
C GLN A 198 -19.64 5.23 -22.46
N ALA A 199 -19.99 3.95 -22.39
CA ALA A 199 -21.19 3.49 -21.65
C ALA A 199 -21.04 3.79 -20.15
N CYS A 200 -19.88 3.54 -19.55
CA CYS A 200 -19.63 3.88 -18.14
C CYS A 200 -19.80 5.38 -17.89
N ALA A 201 -19.35 6.25 -18.80
CA ALA A 201 -19.58 7.69 -18.71
C ALA A 201 -21.09 8.04 -18.71
N ARG A 202 -21.86 7.46 -19.65
CA ARG A 202 -23.33 7.67 -19.72
C ARG A 202 -24.07 7.15 -18.50
N LEU A 203 -23.59 6.03 -17.94
CA LEU A 203 -24.15 5.42 -16.73
C LEU A 203 -23.72 6.15 -15.45
N HIS A 204 -22.82 7.14 -15.53
CA HIS A 204 -22.19 7.78 -14.37
C HIS A 204 -21.48 6.75 -13.45
N TRP A 205 -20.83 5.78 -14.04
CA TRP A 205 -20.14 4.72 -13.33
C TRP A 205 -18.63 4.98 -13.30
N PRO A 206 -17.99 4.82 -12.15
CA PRO A 206 -16.55 4.72 -12.10
C PRO A 206 -16.08 3.39 -12.71
N VAL A 207 -14.95 3.43 -13.40
CA VAL A 207 -14.21 2.25 -13.84
C VAL A 207 -13.01 2.07 -12.94
N LEU A 208 -13.01 1.05 -12.07
CA LEU A 208 -11.83 0.69 -11.32
C LEU A 208 -11.01 -0.30 -12.12
N ILE A 209 -9.86 0.16 -12.59
CA ILE A 209 -9.00 -0.61 -13.50
C ILE A 209 -7.65 -0.95 -12.86
N HIS A 210 -7.29 -2.23 -12.91
CA HIS A 210 -5.97 -2.72 -12.53
C HIS A 210 -5.16 -2.96 -13.80
N SER A 211 -4.15 -2.13 -14.06
CA SER A 211 -3.25 -2.24 -15.20
C SER A 211 -1.82 -2.50 -14.71
N GLY A 212 -1.24 -3.58 -15.19
CA GLY A 212 0.11 -3.96 -14.78
C GLY A 212 0.23 -4.43 -13.32
N ASP A 213 1.44 -4.39 -12.82
CA ASP A 213 1.87 -4.65 -11.43
C ASP A 213 3.08 -3.77 -11.12
N PRO A 214 3.64 -3.75 -9.90
CA PRO A 214 4.87 -3.02 -9.60
C PRO A 214 5.99 -3.31 -10.59
N ILE A 215 6.81 -2.31 -10.89
CA ILE A 215 7.86 -2.41 -11.93
C ILE A 215 8.76 -3.63 -11.76
N ALA A 216 9.03 -4.06 -10.52
CA ALA A 216 9.83 -5.23 -10.21
C ALA A 216 9.28 -6.54 -10.77
N PHE A 217 7.95 -6.63 -11.01
CA PHE A 217 7.31 -7.80 -11.62
C PHE A 217 7.62 -7.96 -13.11
N PHE A 218 8.12 -6.88 -13.74
CA PHE A 218 8.55 -6.85 -15.15
C PHE A 218 10.09 -6.93 -15.29
N GLN A 219 10.80 -7.17 -14.19
CA GLN A 219 12.26 -7.30 -14.15
C GLN A 219 12.67 -8.76 -13.90
N PRO A 220 13.92 -9.14 -14.21
CA PRO A 220 14.44 -10.47 -13.87
C PRO A 220 14.23 -10.79 -12.38
N VAL A 221 13.81 -12.03 -12.08
CA VAL A 221 13.65 -12.47 -10.69
C VAL A 221 14.98 -13.01 -10.17
N ASP A 222 15.89 -12.11 -9.90
CA ASP A 222 17.25 -12.40 -9.41
C ASP A 222 17.56 -11.66 -8.10
N ARG A 223 18.81 -11.70 -7.66
CA ARG A 223 19.29 -11.07 -6.40
C ARG A 223 19.13 -9.54 -6.35
N HIS A 224 18.85 -8.88 -7.47
CA HIS A 224 18.68 -7.43 -7.58
C HIS A 224 17.22 -7.03 -7.63
N ASN A 225 16.29 -8.00 -7.72
CA ASN A 225 14.86 -7.73 -7.75
C ASN A 225 14.34 -7.41 -6.35
N GLU A 226 13.81 -6.23 -6.15
CA GLU A 226 13.27 -5.78 -4.86
C GLU A 226 12.15 -6.69 -4.33
N ARG A 227 11.37 -7.30 -5.23
CA ARG A 227 10.25 -8.19 -4.92
C ARG A 227 10.63 -9.67 -4.99
N TRP A 228 11.92 -9.99 -4.93
CA TRP A 228 12.39 -11.36 -5.02
C TRP A 228 11.73 -12.31 -4.01
N MET A 229 11.53 -11.87 -2.76
CA MET A 229 10.90 -12.68 -1.71
C MET A 229 9.45 -13.04 -2.06
N GLN A 230 8.72 -12.13 -2.69
CA GLN A 230 7.34 -12.32 -3.16
C GLN A 230 7.30 -13.18 -4.42
N LEU A 231 8.06 -12.80 -5.45
CA LEU A 231 8.06 -13.47 -6.76
C LEU A 231 8.63 -14.89 -6.70
N ARG A 232 9.54 -15.17 -5.77
CA ARG A 232 10.01 -16.54 -5.53
C ARG A 232 8.88 -17.47 -5.07
N ARG A 233 7.90 -16.97 -4.31
CA ARG A 233 6.74 -17.74 -3.83
C ARG A 233 5.63 -17.80 -4.86
N HIS A 234 5.56 -16.80 -5.72
CA HIS A 234 4.55 -16.63 -6.75
C HIS A 234 5.20 -16.37 -8.12
N PRO A 235 5.90 -17.36 -8.68
CA PRO A 235 6.61 -17.19 -9.96
C PRO A 235 5.67 -16.89 -11.12
N ASP A 236 4.40 -17.28 -11.02
CA ASP A 236 3.31 -16.97 -11.94
C ASP A 236 2.90 -15.49 -11.94
N TRP A 237 3.38 -14.70 -10.98
CA TRP A 237 3.14 -13.25 -10.93
C TRP A 237 4.20 -12.46 -11.70
N SER A 238 5.27 -13.11 -12.17
CA SER A 238 6.29 -12.43 -12.97
C SER A 238 5.81 -12.21 -14.41
N PHE A 239 5.94 -10.99 -14.88
CA PHE A 239 5.68 -10.57 -16.27
C PHE A 239 6.99 -10.26 -17.02
N PHE A 240 8.10 -10.81 -16.55
CA PHE A 240 9.38 -10.70 -17.24
C PHE A 240 9.48 -11.74 -18.37
N GLY A 241 9.79 -11.28 -19.58
CA GLY A 241 10.01 -12.15 -20.74
C GLY A 241 9.36 -11.62 -22.01
N PRO A 242 9.73 -12.17 -23.19
CA PRO A 242 9.31 -11.66 -24.49
C PRO A 242 7.81 -11.82 -24.77
N GLN A 243 7.11 -12.66 -24.01
CA GLN A 243 5.68 -12.91 -24.14
C GLN A 243 4.81 -11.82 -23.50
N PHE A 244 5.40 -10.92 -22.71
CA PHE A 244 4.72 -9.82 -22.04
C PHE A 244 5.20 -8.46 -22.55
N PRO A 245 4.36 -7.43 -22.54
CA PRO A 245 4.80 -6.06 -22.76
C PRO A 245 5.66 -5.60 -21.59
N SER A 246 6.53 -4.62 -21.82
CA SER A 246 7.24 -3.96 -20.73
C SER A 246 6.28 -3.16 -19.85
N TYR A 247 6.67 -2.89 -18.58
CA TYR A 247 5.94 -2.00 -17.69
C TYR A 247 5.61 -0.66 -18.37
N ALA A 248 6.58 -0.05 -19.03
CA ALA A 248 6.38 1.23 -19.74
C ALA A 248 5.33 1.15 -20.85
N GLN A 249 5.28 0.05 -21.60
CA GLN A 249 4.26 -0.16 -22.63
C GLN A 249 2.86 -0.30 -22.04
N VAL A 250 2.71 -1.08 -20.95
CA VAL A 250 1.43 -1.24 -20.23
C VAL A 250 0.93 0.11 -19.73
N MET A 251 1.79 0.89 -19.07
CA MET A 251 1.39 2.18 -18.52
C MET A 251 1.14 3.23 -19.59
N ALA A 252 1.84 3.19 -20.71
CA ALA A 252 1.56 4.07 -21.85
C ALA A 252 0.18 3.76 -22.46
N GLN A 253 -0.21 2.48 -22.62
CA GLN A 253 -1.55 2.09 -23.06
C GLN A 253 -2.62 2.58 -22.07
N HIS A 254 -2.39 2.39 -20.78
CA HIS A 254 -3.27 2.85 -19.71
C HIS A 254 -3.53 4.35 -19.78
N CYS A 255 -2.47 5.16 -19.85
CA CYS A 255 -2.59 6.62 -19.92
C CYS A 255 -3.28 7.08 -21.22
N ARG A 256 -2.97 6.46 -22.39
CA ARG A 256 -3.64 6.81 -23.65
C ARG A 256 -5.13 6.51 -23.62
N MET A 257 -5.54 5.38 -23.05
CA MET A 257 -6.94 5.02 -22.87
C MET A 257 -7.68 6.06 -22.02
N ILE A 258 -7.12 6.43 -20.85
CA ILE A 258 -7.71 7.43 -19.96
C ILE A 258 -7.80 8.81 -20.64
N ALA A 259 -6.75 9.22 -21.34
CA ALA A 259 -6.71 10.50 -22.06
C ALA A 259 -7.75 10.58 -23.19
N ARG A 260 -8.07 9.44 -23.82
CA ARG A 260 -9.07 9.34 -24.90
C ARG A 260 -10.50 9.46 -24.37
N HIS A 261 -10.75 8.97 -23.16
CA HIS A 261 -12.11 8.88 -22.58
C HIS A 261 -12.30 9.84 -21.39
N ARG A 262 -12.16 11.14 -21.63
CA ARG A 262 -12.17 12.18 -20.60
C ARG A 262 -13.47 12.28 -19.80
N ASP A 263 -14.60 11.82 -20.37
CA ASP A 263 -15.90 11.79 -19.71
C ASP A 263 -16.07 10.61 -18.74
N THR A 264 -15.20 9.61 -18.83
CA THR A 264 -15.22 8.42 -17.96
C THR A 264 -14.28 8.65 -16.77
N VAL A 265 -14.77 8.41 -15.56
CA VAL A 265 -13.96 8.43 -14.34
C VAL A 265 -13.24 7.10 -14.20
N PHE A 266 -11.91 7.13 -14.20
CA PHE A 266 -11.07 5.96 -13.97
C PHE A 266 -10.44 6.03 -12.58
N ILE A 267 -10.59 4.94 -11.81
CA ILE A 267 -9.87 4.72 -10.56
C ILE A 267 -8.80 3.67 -10.87
N SER A 268 -7.55 4.07 -10.95
CA SER A 268 -6.45 3.14 -11.17
C SER A 268 -6.08 2.47 -9.86
N ALA A 269 -6.23 1.15 -9.83
CA ALA A 269 -5.90 0.32 -8.68
C ALA A 269 -4.42 0.49 -8.28
N HIS A 270 -4.15 0.38 -6.99
CA HIS A 270 -2.79 0.27 -6.46
C HIS A 270 -1.89 1.46 -6.81
N LEU A 271 -2.41 2.71 -6.72
CA LEU A 271 -1.67 3.91 -7.15
C LEU A 271 -1.20 3.82 -8.60
N ALA A 272 -2.04 3.28 -9.50
CA ALA A 272 -1.67 2.98 -10.89
C ALA A 272 -0.37 2.15 -11.00
N ASN A 273 -0.09 1.28 -10.00
CA ASN A 273 1.14 0.50 -9.86
C ASN A 273 2.44 1.33 -9.96
N SER A 274 2.40 2.58 -9.51
CA SER A 274 3.53 3.53 -9.49
C SER A 274 3.79 4.08 -8.08
N GLY A 275 3.51 3.28 -7.05
CA GLY A 275 3.78 3.65 -5.65
C GLY A 275 5.26 3.88 -5.37
N GLU A 276 6.16 3.29 -6.15
CA GLU A 276 7.61 3.46 -6.10
C GLU A 276 8.08 4.76 -6.78
N ASP A 277 7.29 5.33 -7.71
CA ASP A 277 7.58 6.56 -8.45
C ASP A 277 6.43 7.57 -8.36
N LEU A 278 6.32 8.21 -7.21
CA LEU A 278 5.29 9.23 -6.96
C LEU A 278 5.45 10.48 -7.86
N ALA A 279 6.63 10.71 -8.42
CA ALA A 279 6.84 11.82 -9.34
C ALA A 279 6.15 11.56 -10.68
N THR A 280 6.31 10.38 -11.25
CA THR A 280 5.59 9.96 -12.46
C THR A 280 4.08 9.90 -12.24
N LEU A 281 3.62 9.33 -11.12
CA LEU A 281 2.20 9.29 -10.77
C LEU A 281 1.62 10.70 -10.64
N SER A 282 2.36 11.64 -10.04
CA SER A 282 1.92 13.04 -9.92
C SER A 282 1.68 13.68 -11.30
N ARG A 283 2.58 13.46 -12.25
CA ARG A 283 2.40 13.97 -13.63
C ARG A 283 1.14 13.38 -14.28
N TRP A 284 0.90 12.08 -14.14
CA TRP A 284 -0.33 11.47 -14.70
C TRP A 284 -1.59 12.06 -14.08
N LEU A 285 -1.61 12.28 -12.76
CA LEU A 285 -2.76 12.92 -12.10
C LEU A 285 -2.97 14.38 -12.54
N GLU A 286 -1.92 15.10 -12.91
CA GLU A 286 -2.00 16.46 -13.45
C GLU A 286 -2.48 16.49 -14.90
N GLU A 287 -1.98 15.59 -15.74
CA GLU A 287 -2.29 15.52 -17.17
C GLU A 287 -3.67 14.88 -17.45
N LEU A 288 -4.14 13.99 -16.56
CA LEU A 288 -5.34 13.20 -16.70
C LEU A 288 -6.38 13.59 -15.63
N PRO A 289 -7.22 14.59 -15.88
CA PRO A 289 -8.17 15.10 -14.88
C PRO A 289 -9.22 14.08 -14.44
N ASN A 290 -9.48 13.05 -15.23
CA ASN A 290 -10.41 11.97 -14.96
C ASN A 290 -9.75 10.71 -14.34
N LEU A 291 -8.45 10.78 -14.04
CA LEU A 291 -7.71 9.73 -13.33
C LEU A 291 -7.80 9.94 -11.82
N TYR A 292 -8.19 8.91 -11.10
CA TYR A 292 -8.15 8.77 -9.65
C TYR A 292 -7.36 7.50 -9.32
N VAL A 293 -6.93 7.33 -8.07
CA VAL A 293 -6.15 6.18 -7.65
C VAL A 293 -6.62 5.67 -6.29
N ASP A 294 -6.46 4.38 -6.03
CA ASP A 294 -6.66 3.82 -4.70
C ASP A 294 -5.35 3.41 -4.03
N LEU A 295 -5.37 3.28 -2.70
CA LEU A 295 -4.23 2.92 -1.87
C LEU A 295 -4.02 1.41 -1.75
N ALA A 296 -4.91 0.58 -2.31
CA ALA A 296 -4.93 -0.84 -2.09
C ALA A 296 -3.57 -1.50 -2.35
N GLY A 297 -3.08 -2.27 -1.38
CA GLY A 297 -1.82 -2.99 -1.51
C GLY A 297 -0.56 -2.12 -1.61
N ARG A 298 -0.59 -0.82 -1.27
CA ARG A 298 0.57 0.09 -1.46
C ARG A 298 1.09 0.77 -0.19
N VAL A 299 0.65 0.32 0.96
CA VAL A 299 1.14 0.83 2.24
C VAL A 299 2.63 0.55 2.44
N ALA A 300 3.12 -0.56 1.87
CA ALA A 300 4.53 -0.96 1.96
C ALA A 300 5.46 0.01 1.22
N GLU A 301 5.10 0.44 0.01
CA GLU A 301 5.87 1.41 -0.77
C GLU A 301 5.80 2.81 -0.17
N LEU A 302 4.58 3.26 0.13
CA LEU A 302 4.35 4.59 0.70
C LEU A 302 5.03 4.75 2.06
N GLY A 303 4.98 3.74 2.91
CA GLY A 303 5.54 3.79 4.26
C GLY A 303 7.07 3.79 4.30
N ARG A 304 7.75 3.33 3.23
CA ARG A 304 9.21 3.45 3.08
C ARG A 304 9.67 4.85 2.63
N GLN A 305 8.73 5.68 2.14
CA GLN A 305 9.00 7.04 1.70
C GLN A 305 8.01 8.04 2.35
N PRO A 306 7.91 8.09 3.70
CA PRO A 306 6.82 8.76 4.42
C PRO A 306 6.71 10.26 4.10
N TYR A 307 7.83 10.96 3.94
CA TYR A 307 7.82 12.39 3.61
C TYR A 307 7.27 12.66 2.20
N SER A 308 7.65 11.86 1.22
CA SER A 308 7.14 11.96 -0.15
C SER A 308 5.68 11.53 -0.23
N ALA A 309 5.33 10.43 0.44
CA ALA A 309 3.97 9.93 0.52
C ALA A 309 3.03 10.96 1.17
N ARG A 310 3.42 11.57 2.30
CA ARG A 310 2.64 12.63 2.94
C ARG A 310 2.37 13.81 2.01
N ARG A 311 3.42 14.33 1.34
CA ARG A 311 3.27 15.45 0.39
C ARG A 311 2.36 15.09 -0.77
N PHE A 312 2.51 13.89 -1.32
CA PHE A 312 1.67 13.36 -2.39
C PHE A 312 0.20 13.26 -1.98
N LEU A 313 -0.09 12.64 -0.84
CA LEU A 313 -1.45 12.44 -0.34
C LEU A 313 -2.15 13.78 -0.02
N ILE A 314 -1.42 14.76 0.52
CA ILE A 314 -1.97 16.11 0.75
C ILE A 314 -2.22 16.82 -0.57
N ARG A 315 -1.30 16.75 -1.52
CA ARG A 315 -1.43 17.41 -2.83
C ARG A 315 -2.62 16.87 -3.63
N PHE A 316 -2.79 15.55 -3.64
CA PHE A 316 -3.81 14.88 -4.42
C PHE A 316 -4.97 14.35 -3.55
N GLN A 317 -5.25 15.01 -2.43
CA GLN A 317 -6.24 14.60 -1.44
C GLN A 317 -7.65 14.35 -2.00
N ASP A 318 -8.01 15.00 -3.11
CA ASP A 318 -9.30 14.87 -3.78
C ASP A 318 -9.32 13.78 -4.88
N ARG A 319 -8.20 13.10 -5.07
CA ARG A 319 -7.96 12.13 -6.16
C ARG A 319 -7.56 10.74 -5.67
N VAL A 320 -7.34 10.58 -4.36
CA VAL A 320 -6.92 9.33 -3.72
C VAL A 320 -8.08 8.75 -2.94
N LEU A 321 -8.33 7.44 -3.11
CA LEU A 321 -9.38 6.70 -2.43
C LEU A 321 -8.77 5.62 -1.53
N PHE A 322 -9.44 5.31 -0.42
CA PHE A 322 -9.06 4.19 0.44
C PHE A 322 -9.46 2.85 -0.20
N GLY A 323 -8.56 1.87 -0.12
CA GLY A 323 -8.78 0.51 -0.56
C GLY A 323 -7.79 -0.44 0.10
N THR A 324 -8.19 -1.70 0.31
CA THR A 324 -7.35 -2.71 0.97
C THR A 324 -6.92 -3.88 0.09
N ASP A 325 -7.62 -4.15 -1.01
CA ASP A 325 -7.48 -5.32 -1.87
C ASP A 325 -7.78 -6.63 -1.12
N ARG A 326 -8.75 -6.56 -0.18
CA ARG A 326 -9.15 -7.70 0.68
C ARG A 326 -10.66 -7.68 0.90
N TYR A 327 -11.20 -8.73 1.50
CA TYR A 327 -12.53 -8.64 2.11
C TYR A 327 -12.40 -8.19 3.57
N PRO A 328 -13.36 -7.39 4.09
CA PRO A 328 -13.30 -6.87 5.44
C PRO A 328 -13.15 -7.96 6.50
N GLY A 329 -12.18 -7.78 7.41
CA GLY A 329 -11.98 -8.68 8.54
C GLY A 329 -11.35 -10.02 8.18
N ARG A 330 -10.59 -10.12 7.12
CA ARG A 330 -9.81 -11.31 6.78
C ARG A 330 -8.86 -11.68 7.93
N PRO A 331 -9.03 -12.89 8.57
CA PRO A 331 -8.37 -13.18 9.84
C PRO A 331 -6.85 -13.29 9.77
N ASP A 332 -6.33 -13.77 8.63
CA ASP A 332 -4.92 -14.04 8.40
C ASP A 332 -4.11 -12.79 8.02
N GLN A 333 -4.76 -11.67 7.76
CA GLN A 333 -4.09 -10.43 7.36
C GLN A 333 -4.97 -9.20 7.67
N PRO A 334 -5.01 -8.70 8.90
CA PRO A 334 -5.79 -7.52 9.28
C PRO A 334 -5.13 -6.24 8.75
N ARG A 335 -5.22 -6.03 7.43
CA ARG A 335 -4.58 -4.89 6.76
C ARG A 335 -5.18 -3.56 7.16
N GLU A 336 -6.47 -3.51 7.46
CA GLU A 336 -7.19 -2.28 7.74
C GLU A 336 -6.53 -1.48 8.87
N ARG A 337 -6.18 -2.13 9.98
CA ARG A 337 -5.51 -1.48 11.12
C ARG A 337 -4.12 -0.95 10.78
N ILE A 338 -3.40 -1.64 9.89
CA ILE A 338 -2.09 -1.19 9.40
C ILE A 338 -2.26 0.09 8.58
N TYR A 339 -3.30 0.15 7.72
CA TYR A 339 -3.62 1.36 6.96
C TYR A 339 -4.01 2.51 7.89
N TYR A 340 -4.84 2.26 8.91
CA TYR A 340 -5.21 3.29 9.88
C TYR A 340 -3.99 3.82 10.63
N ARG A 341 -3.14 2.93 11.14
CA ARG A 341 -1.89 3.33 11.78
C ARG A 341 -0.99 4.12 10.84
N PHE A 342 -0.84 3.67 9.61
CA PHE A 342 -0.03 4.35 8.60
C PHE A 342 -0.55 5.77 8.30
N LEU A 343 -1.85 5.95 8.13
CA LEU A 343 -2.45 7.22 7.72
C LEU A 343 -2.62 8.21 8.88
N GLU A 344 -2.92 7.71 10.10
CA GLU A 344 -3.33 8.52 11.25
C GLU A 344 -2.19 8.84 12.23
N THR A 345 -1.06 8.12 12.19
CA THR A 345 0.02 8.29 13.15
C THR A 345 1.32 8.73 12.52
N ASP A 346 2.21 9.25 13.36
CA ASP A 346 3.62 9.50 13.07
C ASP A 346 4.52 8.39 13.64
N ASP A 347 3.96 7.20 13.87
CA ASP A 347 4.72 6.04 14.34
C ASP A 347 5.84 5.68 13.37
N GLU A 348 6.97 5.25 13.92
CA GLU A 348 8.17 4.93 13.17
C GLU A 348 8.51 3.44 13.24
N TYR A 349 9.10 2.92 12.18
CA TYR A 349 9.74 1.61 12.14
C TYR A 349 8.83 0.46 12.60
N PHE A 350 7.68 0.29 11.97
CA PHE A 350 6.74 -0.78 12.28
C PHE A 350 6.46 -1.70 11.07
N ASN A 351 5.97 -2.90 11.35
CA ASN A 351 5.62 -3.87 10.33
C ASN A 351 4.39 -3.42 9.52
N TYR A 352 4.43 -3.62 8.21
CA TYR A 352 3.28 -3.44 7.32
C TYR A 352 2.45 -4.74 7.16
N TYR A 353 2.74 -5.75 7.96
CA TYR A 353 2.12 -7.08 7.94
C TYR A 353 2.11 -7.69 9.33
N GLU A 354 1.20 -8.65 9.55
CA GLU A 354 1.11 -9.46 10.78
C GLU A 354 1.41 -10.95 10.50
N HIS A 355 2.01 -11.27 9.37
CA HIS A 355 2.37 -12.62 8.96
C HIS A 355 3.81 -12.96 9.37
N PRO A 356 4.16 -14.24 9.64
CA PRO A 356 5.53 -14.65 9.99
C PRO A 356 6.59 -14.28 8.95
N PHE A 357 6.17 -14.08 7.70
CA PHE A 357 7.06 -13.67 6.62
C PHE A 357 6.59 -12.37 6.00
N PRO A 358 7.50 -11.44 5.66
CA PRO A 358 7.16 -10.26 4.90
C PRO A 358 6.56 -10.67 3.54
N PRO A 359 5.33 -10.22 3.21
CA PRO A 359 4.66 -10.66 2.00
C PRO A 359 5.31 -10.16 0.72
N GLU A 360 6.00 -9.03 0.77
CA GLU A 360 6.59 -8.32 -0.36
C GLU A 360 8.11 -8.28 -0.28
N GLY A 361 8.66 -7.80 0.83
CA GLY A 361 10.07 -7.72 1.15
C GLY A 361 10.28 -7.40 2.63
N ASP A 362 11.49 -7.60 3.12
CA ASP A 362 11.81 -7.39 4.54
C ASP A 362 12.20 -5.94 4.81
N TRP A 363 11.20 -5.12 5.10
CA TRP A 363 11.36 -3.72 5.51
C TRP A 363 10.32 -3.30 6.53
N ARG A 364 10.55 -2.14 7.11
CA ARG A 364 9.63 -1.48 8.04
C ARG A 364 9.06 -0.23 7.38
N ILE A 365 7.92 0.21 7.87
CA ILE A 365 7.24 1.40 7.38
C ILE A 365 7.10 2.45 8.48
N TYR A 366 6.72 3.66 8.07
CA TYR A 366 6.57 4.84 8.90
C TYR A 366 5.23 5.49 8.61
N GLY A 367 4.55 5.97 9.64
CA GLY A 367 3.28 6.68 9.52
C GLY A 367 3.44 8.03 8.81
N VAL A 368 2.36 8.46 8.16
CA VAL A 368 2.35 9.74 7.42
C VAL A 368 1.57 10.84 8.14
N PHE A 369 0.85 10.52 9.19
CA PHE A 369 0.12 11.46 10.05
C PHE A 369 -0.61 12.55 9.24
N LEU A 370 -1.63 12.16 8.50
CA LEU A 370 -2.38 13.08 7.65
C LEU A 370 -3.22 14.06 8.47
N PRO A 371 -3.42 15.30 7.99
CA PRO A 371 -4.43 16.21 8.51
C PRO A 371 -5.83 15.59 8.42
N ASP A 372 -6.70 15.93 9.36
CA ASP A 372 -8.04 15.34 9.47
C ASP A 372 -8.93 15.57 8.25
N ASP A 373 -8.84 16.73 7.64
CA ASP A 373 -9.58 17.06 6.42
C ASP A 373 -9.12 16.22 5.23
N VAL A 374 -7.82 15.98 5.10
CA VAL A 374 -7.24 15.10 4.08
C VAL A 374 -7.63 13.64 4.34
N LEU A 375 -7.52 13.21 5.60
CA LEU A 375 -7.84 11.85 6.00
C LEU A 375 -9.31 11.51 5.71
N ARG A 376 -10.26 12.40 6.05
CA ARG A 376 -11.68 12.22 5.78
C ARG A 376 -11.98 12.09 4.29
N LYS A 377 -11.33 12.88 3.43
CA LYS A 377 -11.49 12.80 1.98
C LYS A 377 -11.04 11.43 1.46
N ILE A 378 -9.86 10.97 1.88
CA ILE A 378 -9.30 9.68 1.45
C ILE A 378 -10.15 8.51 1.95
N TYR A 379 -10.56 8.55 3.22
CA TYR A 379 -11.34 7.48 3.83
C TYR A 379 -12.77 7.39 3.29
N HIS A 380 -13.39 8.49 2.95
CA HIS A 380 -14.82 8.52 2.72
C HIS A 380 -15.25 9.40 1.54
N ASP A 381 -14.98 10.71 1.58
CA ASP A 381 -15.67 11.67 0.73
C ASP A 381 -15.40 11.44 -0.77
N ASN A 382 -14.18 11.05 -1.13
CA ASN A 382 -13.80 10.77 -2.52
C ASN A 382 -14.56 9.55 -3.07
N ALA A 383 -14.61 8.46 -2.29
CA ALA A 383 -15.31 7.25 -2.71
C ALA A 383 -16.84 7.49 -2.78
N GLU A 384 -17.42 8.24 -1.85
CA GLU A 384 -18.84 8.60 -1.90
C GLU A 384 -19.17 9.38 -3.18
N ARG A 385 -18.36 10.38 -3.54
CA ARG A 385 -18.53 11.12 -4.79
C ARG A 385 -18.40 10.24 -6.03
N ALA A 386 -17.39 9.33 -6.05
CA ALA A 386 -17.20 8.41 -7.16
C ALA A 386 -18.41 7.49 -7.36
N LEU A 387 -18.91 6.90 -6.28
CA LEU A 387 -20.06 5.99 -6.30
C LEU A 387 -21.40 6.69 -6.64
N ALA A 388 -21.49 7.98 -6.35
CA ALA A 388 -22.63 8.82 -6.73
C ALA A 388 -22.54 9.36 -8.18
N GLY A 389 -21.43 9.12 -8.89
CA GLY A 389 -21.15 9.71 -10.20
C GLY A 389 -20.89 11.22 -10.16
N LEU A 390 -20.52 11.75 -9.00
CA LEU A 390 -20.35 13.18 -8.73
C LEU A 390 -18.86 13.61 -8.69
N MET A 391 -17.95 12.77 -9.18
CA MET A 391 -16.54 13.17 -9.24
C MET A 391 -16.37 14.41 -10.11
N PRO A 392 -15.67 15.45 -9.63
CA PRO A 392 -15.47 16.66 -10.39
C PRO A 392 -14.80 16.32 -11.73
N ARG A 393 -15.51 16.60 -12.81
CA ARG A 393 -14.88 16.70 -14.12
C ARG A 393 -14.15 18.04 -14.07
N GLN A 394 -12.84 18.03 -14.05
CA GLN A 394 -12.10 19.28 -14.32
C GLN A 394 -12.44 19.67 -15.77
N THR A 395 -13.42 20.57 -15.93
CA THR A 395 -13.57 21.32 -17.17
C THR A 395 -12.23 21.99 -17.38
N GLY A 396 -11.58 21.65 -18.49
CA GLY A 396 -10.28 22.25 -18.86
C GLY A 396 -10.45 23.73 -19.18
N ASP A 397 -10.59 24.52 -18.14
CA ASP A 397 -10.46 25.98 -18.21
C ASP A 397 -9.18 26.37 -17.47
N GLY A 398 -8.28 26.70 -18.31
CA GLY A 398 -7.02 27.33 -18.20
C GLY A 398 -6.68 28.13 -16.94
N ARG A 399 -5.52 27.86 -16.40
CA ARG A 399 -4.43 28.86 -16.38
C ARG A 399 -3.15 28.18 -15.95
#